data_d90eb383d04c4395dc46cf60251b0276
#
_entry.id   d90eb383d04c4395dc46cf60251b0276
#
_cell.length_a   1.000
_cell.length_b   1.000
_cell.length_c   1.000
_cell.angle_alpha   90.00
_cell.angle_beta   90.00
_cell.angle_gamma   90.00
#
_symmetry.space_group_name_H-M   'P 1'
#
loop_
_entity.id
_entity.type
_entity.pdbx_description
1 polymer ?
#
loop_
_entity_poly.entity_id
_entity_poly.type
_entity_poly.pdbx_seq_one_letter_code
_entity_poly.pdbx_strand_id
1 'polypeptide(L)'
;MATNKRDQLIETAERLFYREGYHATGIDRILAESGVAKMTLYKHFKSKEELILAVLERRHQLMFERLRERANKLPPREALLAVFDGLHTMIHGSEQYCGCLFVNAAAEYHDNEHSIHRRSSANKAELQAYLRELLERLAAPQPQQLARQLQYLLEGALSMAHLEGPGEQARDAKDAAQVLLKGAGI
;
A
#
# COMPACT_ATOMS: atom_id res chain seq x y z
N MET A 1 5.97 26.85 2.18
CA MET A 1 5.87 26.48 3.61
C MET A 1 7.09 25.64 3.95
N ALA A 2 7.79 25.92 5.05
CA ALA A 2 8.92 25.08 5.46
C ALA A 2 8.39 23.69 5.85
N THR A 3 8.82 22.65 5.13
CA THR A 3 8.45 21.26 5.44
C THR A 3 8.90 20.95 6.86
N ASN A 4 8.00 20.40 7.67
CA ASN A 4 8.32 19.98 9.02
C ASN A 4 9.45 18.92 8.94
N LYS A 5 10.46 19.03 9.82
CA LYS A 5 11.61 18.11 9.83
C LYS A 5 11.20 16.65 10.02
N ARG A 6 10.11 16.42 10.74
CA ARG A 6 9.50 15.08 10.90
C ARG A 6 9.01 14.54 9.56
N ASP A 7 8.28 15.34 8.81
CA ASP A 7 7.74 14.93 7.50
C ASP A 7 8.84 14.72 6.47
N GLN A 8 9.87 15.59 6.48
CA GLN A 8 11.07 15.44 5.65
C GLN A 8 11.79 14.11 5.92
N LEU A 9 11.90 13.69 7.19
CA LEU A 9 12.47 12.39 7.56
C LEU A 9 11.61 11.23 7.06
N ILE A 10 10.28 11.31 7.23
CA ILE A 10 9.35 10.25 6.78
C ILE A 10 9.40 10.12 5.25
N GLU A 11 9.36 11.20 4.50
CA GLU A 11 9.40 11.17 3.02
C GLU A 11 10.72 10.61 2.49
N THR A 12 11.84 11.03 3.09
CA THR A 12 13.15 10.50 2.73
C THR A 12 13.26 9.01 3.06
N ALA A 13 12.82 8.62 4.25
CA ALA A 13 12.85 7.23 4.70
C ALA A 13 11.93 6.34 3.84
N GLU A 14 10.71 6.80 3.50
CA GLU A 14 9.79 6.08 2.61
C GLU A 14 10.45 5.75 1.28
N ARG A 15 11.08 6.74 0.63
CA ARG A 15 11.77 6.57 -0.64
C ARG A 15 12.94 5.58 -0.55
N LEU A 16 13.75 5.68 0.49
CA LEU A 16 14.90 4.80 0.70
C LEU A 16 14.46 3.37 1.05
N PHE A 17 13.53 3.19 1.97
CA PHE A 17 12.97 1.86 2.30
C PHE A 17 12.32 1.19 1.10
N TYR A 18 11.65 1.95 0.25
CA TYR A 18 11.03 1.43 -0.96
C TYR A 18 12.03 0.91 -1.99
N ARG A 19 13.17 1.62 -2.16
CA ARG A 19 14.19 1.31 -3.17
C ARG A 19 15.27 0.35 -2.66
N GLU A 20 15.73 0.53 -1.44
CA GLU A 20 16.91 -0.14 -0.88
C GLU A 20 16.52 -1.24 0.13
N GLY A 21 15.25 -1.30 0.55
CA GLY A 21 14.78 -2.22 1.59
C GLY A 21 14.90 -1.65 3.00
N TYR A 22 14.18 -2.27 3.93
CA TYR A 22 14.10 -1.79 5.31
C TYR A 22 15.37 -2.09 6.10
N HIS A 23 15.90 -3.32 6.00
CA HIS A 23 17.11 -3.69 6.75
C HIS A 23 18.36 -3.01 6.20
N ALA A 24 18.48 -2.93 4.88
CA ALA A 24 19.64 -2.33 4.23
C ALA A 24 19.75 -0.81 4.44
N THR A 25 18.63 -0.11 4.60
CA THR A 25 18.62 1.33 4.84
C THR A 25 18.94 1.68 6.28
N GLY A 26 20.14 2.17 6.56
CA GLY A 26 20.56 2.63 7.90
C GLY A 26 20.11 4.07 8.22
N ILE A 27 20.07 4.41 9.52
CA ILE A 27 19.76 5.78 9.99
C ILE A 27 20.72 6.81 9.39
N ASP A 28 22.00 6.51 9.32
CA ASP A 28 23.01 7.44 8.78
C ASP A 28 22.78 7.71 7.28
N ARG A 29 22.29 6.72 6.50
CA ARG A 29 21.86 6.87 5.11
C ARG A 29 20.68 7.85 4.99
N ILE A 30 19.68 7.71 5.87
CA ILE A 30 18.50 8.59 5.92
C ILE A 30 18.93 10.03 6.28
N LEU A 31 19.81 10.19 7.25
CA LEU A 31 20.32 11.50 7.67
C LEU A 31 21.10 12.19 6.53
N ALA A 32 21.97 11.46 5.86
CA ALA A 32 22.75 11.98 4.73
C ALA A 32 21.84 12.47 3.59
N GLU A 33 20.78 11.74 3.28
CA GLU A 33 19.85 12.05 2.21
C GLU A 33 18.85 13.16 2.59
N SER A 34 18.37 13.16 3.84
CA SER A 34 17.40 14.14 4.32
C SER A 34 18.03 15.48 4.70
N GLY A 35 19.33 15.52 4.98
CA GLY A 35 19.99 16.70 5.52
C GLY A 35 19.53 17.11 6.93
N VAL A 36 18.82 16.20 7.64
CA VAL A 36 18.34 16.45 9.01
C VAL A 36 19.38 16.00 10.01
N ALA A 37 19.64 16.82 11.03
CA ALA A 37 20.59 16.48 12.09
C ALA A 37 20.16 15.24 12.90
N LYS A 38 21.11 14.41 13.31
CA LYS A 38 20.90 13.17 14.08
C LYS A 38 20.08 13.40 15.36
N MET A 39 20.39 14.46 16.11
CA MET A 39 19.63 14.83 17.31
C MET A 39 18.17 15.16 16.99
N THR A 40 17.88 15.75 15.84
CA THR A 40 16.52 16.06 15.41
C THR A 40 15.75 14.79 15.08
N LEU A 41 16.39 13.81 14.42
CA LEU A 41 15.75 12.51 14.15
C LEU A 41 15.36 11.84 15.48
N TYR A 42 16.28 11.71 16.43
CA TYR A 42 15.99 11.04 17.70
C TYR A 42 15.03 11.81 18.63
N LYS A 43 14.84 13.11 18.39
CA LYS A 43 13.76 13.88 19.02
C LYS A 43 12.38 13.44 18.51
N HIS A 44 12.26 13.01 17.25
CA HIS A 44 10.99 12.60 16.63
C HIS A 44 10.75 11.10 16.66
N PHE A 45 11.80 10.29 16.58
CA PHE A 45 11.72 8.83 16.49
C PHE A 45 12.80 8.19 17.38
N LYS A 46 12.38 7.39 18.34
CA LYS A 46 13.29 6.76 19.32
C LYS A 46 14.13 5.64 18.68
N SER A 47 13.64 5.06 17.57
CA SER A 47 14.32 3.97 16.85
C SER A 47 14.02 4.03 15.35
N LYS A 48 14.77 3.27 14.57
CA LYS A 48 14.49 3.03 13.15
C LYS A 48 13.11 2.39 12.94
N GLU A 49 12.71 1.49 13.82
CA GLU A 49 11.40 0.82 13.75
C GLU A 49 10.25 1.80 13.93
N GLU A 50 10.39 2.76 14.86
CA GLU A 50 9.39 3.83 15.04
C GLU A 50 9.26 4.71 13.79
N LEU A 51 10.37 5.01 13.11
CA LEU A 51 10.36 5.70 11.82
C LEU A 51 9.70 4.84 10.72
N ILE A 52 9.99 3.53 10.67
CA ILE A 52 9.33 2.60 9.72
C ILE A 52 7.82 2.59 9.94
N LEU A 53 7.36 2.46 11.18
CA LEU A 53 5.94 2.50 11.51
C LEU A 53 5.28 3.81 11.09
N ALA A 54 5.96 4.94 11.28
CA ALA A 54 5.45 6.24 10.83
C ALA A 54 5.36 6.34 9.29
N VAL A 55 6.31 5.76 8.57
CA VAL A 55 6.28 5.66 7.10
C VAL A 55 5.10 4.81 6.63
N LEU A 56 4.90 3.62 7.23
CA LEU A 56 3.79 2.74 6.89
C LEU A 56 2.43 3.39 7.21
N GLU A 57 2.34 4.08 8.35
CA GLU A 57 1.11 4.80 8.73
C GLU A 57 0.77 5.91 7.73
N ARG A 58 1.75 6.75 7.37
CA ARG A 58 1.55 7.82 6.38
C ARG A 58 1.11 7.24 5.03
N ARG A 59 1.76 6.16 4.56
CA ARG A 59 1.41 5.50 3.31
C ARG A 59 -0.01 4.93 3.33
N HIS A 60 -0.39 4.32 4.45
CA HIS A 60 -1.74 3.81 4.68
C HIS A 60 -2.78 4.93 4.60
N GLN A 61 -2.59 6.02 5.32
CA GLN A 61 -3.52 7.16 5.32
C GLN A 61 -3.72 7.71 3.92
N LEU A 62 -2.65 8.00 3.19
CA LEU A 62 -2.72 8.51 1.82
C LEU A 62 -3.43 7.55 0.85
N MET A 63 -3.22 6.24 1.02
CA MET A 63 -3.91 5.23 0.20
C MET A 63 -5.41 5.24 0.48
N PHE A 64 -5.82 5.18 1.75
CA PHE A 64 -7.23 5.11 2.13
C PHE A 64 -7.98 6.43 1.89
N GLU A 65 -7.34 7.57 2.01
CA GLU A 65 -7.91 8.86 1.60
C GLU A 65 -8.29 8.83 0.11
N ARG A 66 -7.38 8.40 -0.76
CA ARG A 66 -7.64 8.27 -2.20
C ARG A 66 -8.75 7.26 -2.51
N LEU A 67 -8.79 6.12 -1.83
CA LEU A 67 -9.85 5.11 -2.01
C LEU A 67 -11.21 5.67 -1.61
N ARG A 68 -11.30 6.34 -0.45
CA ARG A 68 -12.55 6.96 0.04
C ARG A 68 -13.02 8.10 -0.86
N GLU A 69 -12.12 8.96 -1.32
CA GLU A 69 -12.45 10.03 -2.25
C GLU A 69 -13.06 9.48 -3.55
N ARG A 70 -12.54 8.37 -4.07
CA ARG A 70 -13.09 7.70 -5.26
C ARG A 70 -14.46 7.08 -4.95
N ALA A 71 -14.61 6.37 -3.82
CA ALA A 71 -15.86 5.76 -3.41
C ALA A 71 -16.99 6.77 -3.19
N ASN A 72 -16.64 8.01 -2.81
CA ASN A 72 -17.62 9.09 -2.65
C ASN A 72 -18.08 9.70 -3.97
N LYS A 73 -17.32 9.52 -5.04
CA LYS A 73 -17.59 10.10 -6.37
C LYS A 73 -18.16 9.10 -7.38
N LEU A 74 -18.04 7.81 -7.11
CA LEU A 74 -18.39 6.73 -8.03
C LEU A 74 -19.46 5.80 -7.44
N PRO A 75 -20.32 5.20 -8.28
CA PRO A 75 -21.15 4.08 -7.86
C PRO A 75 -20.29 2.94 -7.28
N PRO A 76 -20.81 2.11 -6.35
CA PRO A 76 -20.00 1.11 -5.66
C PRO A 76 -19.25 0.14 -6.57
N ARG A 77 -19.86 -0.30 -7.68
CA ARG A 77 -19.21 -1.20 -8.65
C ARG A 77 -18.02 -0.52 -9.35
N GLU A 78 -18.19 0.73 -9.75
CA GLU A 78 -17.12 1.51 -10.37
C GLU A 78 -16.02 1.83 -9.35
N ALA A 79 -16.38 2.10 -8.09
CA ALA A 79 -15.42 2.31 -7.01
C ALA A 79 -14.57 1.05 -6.75
N LEU A 80 -15.16 -0.16 -6.80
CA LEU A 80 -14.42 -1.42 -6.73
C LEU A 80 -13.40 -1.55 -7.85
N LEU A 81 -13.82 -1.33 -9.08
CA LEU A 81 -12.94 -1.45 -10.26
C LEU A 81 -11.87 -0.35 -10.30
N ALA A 82 -12.17 0.84 -9.78
CA ALA A 82 -11.20 1.94 -9.66
C ALA A 82 -10.02 1.64 -8.72
N VAL A 83 -10.13 0.61 -7.86
CA VAL A 83 -8.98 0.13 -7.05
C VAL A 83 -7.90 -0.44 -7.96
N PHE A 84 -8.29 -1.20 -8.99
CA PHE A 84 -7.37 -1.74 -10.00
C PHE A 84 -6.76 -0.64 -10.89
N ASP A 85 -7.55 0.40 -11.23
CA ASP A 85 -7.02 1.57 -11.95
C ASP A 85 -6.00 2.33 -11.09
N GLY A 86 -6.25 2.40 -9.78
CA GLY A 86 -5.29 2.94 -8.82
C GLY A 86 -4.00 2.12 -8.75
N LEU A 87 -4.12 0.80 -8.83
CA LEU A 87 -2.98 -0.11 -8.89
C LEU A 87 -2.19 0.10 -10.19
N HIS A 88 -2.86 0.17 -11.35
CA HIS A 88 -2.22 0.47 -12.63
C HIS A 88 -1.44 1.80 -12.57
N THR A 89 -2.08 2.85 -12.05
CA THR A 89 -1.43 4.15 -11.87
C THR A 89 -0.20 4.09 -10.95
N MET A 90 -0.26 3.28 -9.89
CA MET A 90 0.86 3.10 -8.95
C MET A 90 2.04 2.36 -9.60
N ILE A 91 1.76 1.32 -10.39
CA ILE A 91 2.78 0.52 -11.09
C ILE A 91 3.54 1.38 -12.11
N HIS A 92 2.82 2.23 -12.87
CA HIS A 92 3.39 3.02 -13.97
C HIS A 92 3.79 4.45 -13.56
N GLY A 93 3.37 4.90 -12.38
CA GLY A 93 3.56 6.28 -11.92
C GLY A 93 4.92 6.57 -11.26
N SER A 94 5.81 5.58 -11.15
CA SER A 94 7.15 5.73 -10.60
C SER A 94 8.22 5.36 -11.62
N GLU A 95 9.38 6.03 -11.60
CA GLU A 95 10.53 5.66 -12.44
C GLU A 95 11.01 4.22 -12.18
N GLN A 96 10.81 3.74 -10.95
CA GLN A 96 11.15 2.38 -10.54
C GLN A 96 10.06 1.85 -9.62
N TYR A 97 9.32 0.85 -10.09
CA TYR A 97 8.37 0.12 -9.27
C TYR A 97 9.08 -0.96 -8.46
N CYS A 98 9.00 -0.88 -7.14
CA CYS A 98 9.66 -1.81 -6.21
C CYS A 98 8.65 -2.65 -5.39
N GLY A 99 7.46 -2.89 -5.93
CA GLY A 99 6.46 -3.71 -5.27
C GLY A 99 5.59 -2.96 -4.25
N CYS A 100 5.06 -3.69 -3.30
CA CYS A 100 4.23 -3.17 -2.24
C CYS A 100 5.03 -2.90 -0.98
N LEU A 101 5.05 -1.64 -0.50
CA LEU A 101 5.77 -1.23 0.71
C LEU A 101 5.41 -2.10 1.94
N PHE A 102 4.14 -2.48 2.11
CA PHE A 102 3.67 -3.31 3.22
C PHE A 102 4.09 -4.78 3.09
N VAL A 103 4.02 -5.34 1.88
CA VAL A 103 4.47 -6.72 1.63
C VAL A 103 5.97 -6.83 1.83
N ASN A 104 6.74 -5.86 1.33
CA ASN A 104 8.19 -5.81 1.51
C ASN A 104 8.56 -5.69 3.00
N ALA A 105 7.84 -4.85 3.76
CA ALA A 105 8.05 -4.74 5.21
C ALA A 105 7.77 -6.06 5.94
N ALA A 106 6.64 -6.74 5.62
CA ALA A 106 6.30 -8.02 6.23
C ALA A 106 7.30 -9.13 5.87
N ALA A 107 7.85 -9.10 4.65
CA ALA A 107 8.87 -10.07 4.21
C ALA A 107 10.21 -9.89 4.94
N GLU A 108 10.60 -8.66 5.25
CA GLU A 108 11.82 -8.38 6.02
C GLU A 108 11.63 -8.57 7.53
N TYR A 109 10.44 -8.31 8.06
CA TYR A 109 10.05 -8.51 9.47
C TYR A 109 9.08 -9.69 9.57
N HIS A 110 9.58 -10.90 9.34
CA HIS A 110 8.76 -12.13 9.19
C HIS A 110 8.18 -12.69 10.50
N ASP A 111 8.60 -12.20 11.67
CA ASP A 111 7.93 -12.53 12.93
C ASP A 111 6.54 -11.88 12.96
N ASN A 112 5.48 -12.68 13.01
CA ASN A 112 4.10 -12.24 13.00
C ASN A 112 3.73 -11.34 14.21
N GLU A 113 4.46 -11.47 15.32
CA GLU A 113 4.27 -10.64 16.52
C GLU A 113 5.04 -9.31 16.43
N HIS A 114 5.94 -9.14 15.48
CA HIS A 114 6.68 -7.91 15.29
C HIS A 114 5.73 -6.76 14.88
N SER A 115 5.89 -5.58 15.49
CA SER A 115 5.00 -4.43 15.26
C SER A 115 4.88 -4.00 13.79
N ILE A 116 5.99 -4.06 13.05
CA ILE A 116 6.04 -3.73 11.61
C ILE A 116 5.27 -4.77 10.80
N HIS A 117 5.44 -6.07 11.11
CA HIS A 117 4.65 -7.13 10.45
C HIS A 117 3.16 -6.95 10.71
N ARG A 118 2.76 -6.76 11.97
CA ARG A 118 1.36 -6.54 12.34
C ARG A 118 0.76 -5.32 11.67
N ARG A 119 1.50 -4.20 11.58
CA ARG A 119 1.01 -3.00 10.88
C ARG A 119 0.80 -3.25 9.38
N SER A 120 1.70 -4.03 8.77
CA SER A 120 1.59 -4.42 7.35
C SER A 120 0.40 -5.34 7.11
N SER A 121 0.21 -6.34 7.95
CA SER A 121 -0.93 -7.26 7.92
C SER A 121 -2.26 -6.52 8.13
N ALA A 122 -2.31 -5.58 9.09
CA ALA A 122 -3.47 -4.75 9.34
C ALA A 122 -3.88 -3.92 8.11
N ASN A 123 -2.91 -3.34 7.38
CA ASN A 123 -3.22 -2.63 6.12
C ASN A 123 -3.94 -3.52 5.10
N LYS A 124 -3.52 -4.78 4.97
CA LYS A 124 -4.16 -5.74 4.06
C LYS A 124 -5.56 -6.14 4.51
N ALA A 125 -5.75 -6.33 5.81
CA ALA A 125 -7.07 -6.61 6.38
C ALA A 125 -8.04 -5.43 6.21
N GLU A 126 -7.56 -4.20 6.36
CA GLU A 126 -8.35 -2.98 6.15
C GLU A 126 -8.73 -2.79 4.68
N LEU A 127 -7.83 -3.09 3.72
CA LEU A 127 -8.17 -3.09 2.30
C LEU A 127 -9.26 -4.11 1.98
N GLN A 128 -9.16 -5.32 2.54
CA GLN A 128 -10.19 -6.35 2.38
C GLN A 128 -11.54 -5.90 2.95
N ALA A 129 -11.54 -5.26 4.13
CA ALA A 129 -12.75 -4.71 4.74
C ALA A 129 -13.39 -3.63 3.87
N TYR A 130 -12.58 -2.74 3.27
CA TYR A 130 -13.04 -1.72 2.33
C TYR A 130 -13.71 -2.33 1.08
N LEU A 131 -13.08 -3.36 0.48
CA LEU A 131 -13.67 -4.07 -0.67
C LEU A 131 -14.99 -4.73 -0.28
N ARG A 132 -15.05 -5.36 0.90
CA ARG A 132 -16.27 -5.97 1.43
C ARG A 132 -17.39 -4.93 1.60
N GLU A 133 -17.10 -3.77 2.18
CA GLU A 133 -18.09 -2.68 2.35
C GLU A 133 -18.71 -2.28 1.00
N LEU A 134 -17.90 -2.12 -0.05
CA LEU A 134 -18.41 -1.80 -1.39
C LEU A 134 -19.29 -2.92 -1.95
N LEU A 135 -18.93 -4.19 -1.72
CA LEU A 135 -19.72 -5.35 -2.14
C LEU A 135 -21.04 -5.46 -1.37
N GLU A 136 -21.04 -5.16 -0.08
CA GLU A 136 -22.27 -5.10 0.75
C GLU A 136 -23.22 -4.02 0.23
N ARG A 137 -22.72 -2.86 -0.18
CA ARG A 137 -23.51 -1.78 -0.82
C ARG A 137 -24.11 -2.19 -2.17
N LEU A 138 -23.54 -3.20 -2.83
CA LEU A 138 -24.05 -3.82 -4.06
C LEU A 138 -25.01 -4.98 -3.79
N ALA A 139 -25.30 -5.30 -2.55
CA ALA A 139 -26.03 -6.52 -2.14
C ALA A 139 -25.41 -7.80 -2.74
N ALA A 140 -24.10 -7.82 -2.91
CA ALA A 140 -23.37 -8.93 -3.50
C ALA A 140 -23.57 -10.23 -2.68
N PRO A 141 -23.74 -11.39 -3.31
CA PRO A 141 -23.71 -12.65 -2.61
C PRO A 141 -22.30 -12.93 -2.06
N GLN A 142 -22.20 -13.45 -0.85
CA GLN A 142 -20.93 -13.82 -0.20
C GLN A 142 -19.85 -12.70 -0.25
N PRO A 143 -20.14 -11.46 0.22
CA PRO A 143 -19.27 -10.32 0.05
C PRO A 143 -17.89 -10.51 0.67
N GLN A 144 -17.79 -11.30 1.76
CA GLN A 144 -16.53 -11.64 2.40
C GLN A 144 -15.62 -12.51 1.51
N GLN A 145 -16.20 -13.47 0.80
CA GLN A 145 -15.44 -14.33 -0.12
C GLN A 145 -14.99 -13.55 -1.35
N LEU A 146 -15.89 -12.78 -1.95
CA LEU A 146 -15.59 -11.94 -3.10
C LEU A 146 -14.49 -10.91 -2.78
N ALA A 147 -14.55 -10.28 -1.61
CA ALA A 147 -13.51 -9.34 -1.18
C ALA A 147 -12.12 -9.99 -1.11
N ARG A 148 -12.02 -11.22 -0.56
CA ARG A 148 -10.76 -11.97 -0.55
C ARG A 148 -10.27 -12.29 -1.96
N GLN A 149 -11.17 -12.73 -2.85
CA GLN A 149 -10.82 -13.06 -4.23
C GLN A 149 -10.33 -11.84 -5.01
N LEU A 150 -11.01 -10.70 -4.88
CA LEU A 150 -10.58 -9.43 -5.47
C LEU A 150 -9.23 -8.99 -4.92
N GLN A 151 -9.00 -9.15 -3.62
CA GLN A 151 -7.71 -8.85 -3.02
C GLN A 151 -6.60 -9.75 -3.56
N TYR A 152 -6.84 -11.05 -3.75
CA TYR A 152 -5.85 -11.95 -4.34
C TYR A 152 -5.49 -11.57 -5.76
N LEU A 153 -6.43 -11.07 -6.57
CA LEU A 153 -6.15 -10.51 -7.90
C LEU A 153 -5.25 -9.28 -7.82
N LEU A 154 -5.53 -8.36 -6.88
CA LEU A 154 -4.71 -7.17 -6.64
C LEU A 154 -3.28 -7.55 -6.21
N GLU A 155 -3.14 -8.46 -5.24
CA GLU A 155 -1.82 -8.89 -4.74
C GLU A 155 -1.04 -9.67 -5.80
N GLY A 156 -1.72 -10.49 -6.62
CA GLY A 156 -1.11 -11.17 -7.76
C GLY A 156 -0.54 -10.18 -8.78
N ALA A 157 -1.33 -9.18 -9.17
CA ALA A 157 -0.89 -8.14 -10.10
C ALA A 157 0.28 -7.31 -9.55
N LEU A 158 0.25 -6.96 -8.26
CA LEU A 158 1.35 -6.29 -7.56
C LEU A 158 2.64 -7.10 -7.61
N SER A 159 2.55 -8.39 -7.30
CA SER A 159 3.70 -9.29 -7.26
C SER A 159 4.29 -9.51 -8.64
N MET A 160 3.45 -9.78 -9.66
CA MET A 160 3.92 -10.01 -11.02
C MET A 160 4.54 -8.74 -11.63
N ALA A 161 3.95 -7.57 -11.41
CA ALA A 161 4.55 -6.31 -11.85
C ALA A 161 5.91 -6.04 -11.19
N HIS A 162 6.12 -6.51 -9.96
CA HIS A 162 7.43 -6.39 -9.30
C HIS A 162 8.48 -7.35 -9.90
N LEU A 163 8.07 -8.56 -10.28
CA LEU A 163 8.97 -9.58 -10.82
C LEU A 163 9.32 -9.36 -12.30
N GLU A 164 8.35 -8.96 -13.09
CA GLU A 164 8.45 -8.87 -14.56
C GLU A 164 8.68 -7.43 -15.05
N GLY A 165 8.48 -6.45 -14.18
CA GLY A 165 8.42 -5.04 -14.52
C GLY A 165 6.98 -4.56 -14.82
N PRO A 166 6.78 -3.23 -14.90
CA PRO A 166 5.48 -2.63 -15.23
C PRO A 166 4.94 -3.09 -16.59
N GLY A 167 3.70 -3.58 -16.60
CA GLY A 167 2.99 -4.07 -17.79
C GLY A 167 1.47 -4.05 -17.58
N GLU A 168 0.75 -4.99 -18.18
CA GLU A 168 -0.72 -5.04 -18.16
C GLU A 168 -1.31 -5.75 -16.92
N GLN A 169 -0.51 -6.18 -15.95
CA GLN A 169 -0.92 -7.01 -14.82
C GLN A 169 -2.14 -6.45 -14.07
N ALA A 170 -2.19 -5.13 -13.86
CA ALA A 170 -3.33 -4.49 -13.17
C ALA A 170 -4.59 -4.45 -14.03
N ARG A 171 -4.47 -4.37 -15.36
CA ARG A 171 -5.60 -4.43 -16.30
C ARG A 171 -6.15 -5.83 -16.39
N ASP A 172 -5.29 -6.83 -16.55
CA ASP A 172 -5.68 -8.24 -16.59
C ASP A 172 -6.39 -8.64 -15.28
N ALA A 173 -5.87 -8.19 -14.14
CA ALA A 173 -6.52 -8.40 -12.85
C ALA A 173 -7.88 -7.69 -12.75
N LYS A 174 -8.04 -6.49 -13.34
CA LYS A 174 -9.32 -5.78 -13.43
C LYS A 174 -10.33 -6.54 -14.28
N ASP A 175 -9.90 -7.07 -15.43
CA ASP A 175 -10.76 -7.85 -16.32
C ASP A 175 -11.20 -9.16 -15.64
N ALA A 176 -10.31 -9.85 -14.94
CA ALA A 176 -10.65 -11.00 -14.12
C ALA A 176 -11.64 -10.64 -12.99
N ALA A 177 -11.46 -9.48 -12.36
CA ALA A 177 -12.40 -8.98 -11.35
C ALA A 177 -13.81 -8.71 -11.94
N GLN A 178 -13.89 -8.16 -13.17
CA GLN A 178 -15.16 -7.95 -13.85
C GLN A 178 -15.88 -9.28 -14.15
N VAL A 179 -15.15 -10.31 -14.57
CA VAL A 179 -15.71 -11.65 -14.80
C VAL A 179 -16.24 -12.23 -13.49
N LEU A 180 -15.48 -12.09 -12.40
CA LEU A 180 -15.87 -12.55 -11.07
C LEU A 180 -17.16 -11.87 -10.58
N LEU A 181 -17.24 -10.54 -10.70
CA LEU A 181 -18.43 -9.77 -10.32
C LEU A 181 -19.64 -10.13 -11.16
N LYS A 182 -19.48 -10.25 -12.48
CA LYS A 182 -20.54 -10.71 -13.38
C LYS A 182 -21.03 -12.13 -13.03
N GLY A 183 -20.12 -13.04 -12.70
CA GLY A 183 -20.46 -14.39 -12.23
C GLY A 183 -21.24 -14.40 -10.91
N ALA A 184 -21.05 -13.38 -10.08
CA ALA A 184 -21.81 -13.16 -8.84
C ALA A 184 -23.14 -12.40 -9.05
N GLY A 185 -23.46 -11.99 -10.27
CA GLY A 185 -24.72 -11.30 -10.59
C GLY A 185 -24.68 -9.78 -10.35
N ILE A 186 -23.47 -9.17 -10.26
CA ILE A 186 -23.27 -7.74 -10.00
C ILE A 186 -22.30 -7.10 -11.00
#